data_4cc3c82f7809f2aee31be083ec6f5001
#
_entry.id   4cc3c82f7809f2aee31be083ec6f5001
#
_cell.length_a   1.000
_cell.length_b   1.000
_cell.length_c   1.000
_cell.angle_alpha   90.00
_cell.angle_beta   90.00
_cell.angle_gamma   90.00
#
_symmetry.space_group_name_H-M   'P 1'
#
loop_
_entity.id
_entity.type
_entity.pdbx_description
1 polymer ?
#
loop_
_entity_poly.entity_id
_entity_poly.type
_entity_poly.pdbx_seq_one_letter_code
_entity_poly.pdbx_strand_id
1 'polypeptide(L)'
;LWTDSVKALTAQEELNALKKKYDESLATIQEKDDSLSAKQYIIIGLCILAAILAAALVFGAIVLLRFIILTRKQKKAISIANEHNELKTKFIQNISAQMEPTLDTLDASLPGVKALHAFSNHIQELSELETTLSEPYEVQEKNISTFCEGIMDKIKGMTQEDVTLTVNAPKLNVKINPEQLERVLLHLLENAAEYTPAGGKIWLDFKKRGAHTHQFIISDTGCGIPEEQRENIFKPFTEVKDLTQGDGLGLPICSLIATKMNGSLTLDSS
;
A
#
# COMPACT_ATOMS: atom_id res chain seq x y z
N LEU A 1 -57.80 11.36 -97.24
CA LEU A 1 -57.55 10.05 -96.52
C LEU A 1 -56.06 9.74 -96.36
N TRP A 2 -55.21 9.85 -97.36
CA TRP A 2 -53.77 9.48 -97.22
C TRP A 2 -52.94 10.56 -96.46
N THR A 3 -53.28 11.85 -96.68
CA THR A 3 -52.64 12.97 -95.93
C THR A 3 -53.02 13.00 -94.45
N ASP A 4 -54.19 12.54 -94.10
CA ASP A 4 -54.62 12.46 -92.68
C ASP A 4 -53.97 11.33 -91.95
N SER A 5 -53.73 10.20 -92.62
CA SER A 5 -53.01 9.05 -92.07
C SER A 5 -51.52 9.37 -91.82
N VAL A 6 -50.86 10.14 -92.69
CA VAL A 6 -49.49 10.58 -92.55
C VAL A 6 -49.34 11.57 -91.37
N LYS A 7 -50.29 12.54 -91.28
CA LYS A 7 -50.33 13.45 -90.09
C LYS A 7 -50.55 12.77 -88.79
N ALA A 8 -51.40 11.75 -88.78
CA ALA A 8 -51.64 10.93 -87.58
C ALA A 8 -50.37 10.12 -87.16
N LEU A 9 -49.61 9.62 -88.13
CA LEU A 9 -48.38 8.88 -87.89
C LEU A 9 -47.27 9.79 -87.33
N THR A 10 -47.12 11.01 -87.97
CA THR A 10 -46.15 12.00 -87.48
C THR A 10 -46.50 12.54 -86.10
N ALA A 11 -47.77 12.79 -85.82
CA ALA A 11 -48.22 13.15 -84.48
C ALA A 11 -47.98 12.06 -83.45
N GLN A 12 -48.15 10.79 -83.87
CA GLN A 12 -47.86 9.62 -83.00
C GLN A 12 -46.34 9.48 -82.69
N GLU A 13 -45.48 9.73 -83.69
CA GLU A 13 -44.02 9.74 -83.51
C GLU A 13 -43.58 10.93 -82.64
N GLU A 14 -44.12 12.12 -82.80
CA GLU A 14 -43.88 13.26 -81.94
C GLU A 14 -44.33 12.99 -80.50
N LEU A 15 -45.49 12.34 -80.29
CA LEU A 15 -46.00 11.95 -79.01
C LEU A 15 -45.08 10.94 -78.34
N ASN A 16 -44.61 9.92 -79.06
CA ASN A 16 -43.69 8.91 -78.54
C ASN A 16 -42.32 9.52 -78.20
N ALA A 17 -41.83 10.47 -79.06
CA ALA A 17 -40.58 11.19 -78.75
C ALA A 17 -40.71 12.07 -77.51
N LEU A 18 -41.83 12.75 -77.34
CA LEU A 18 -42.12 13.53 -76.12
C LEU A 18 -42.25 12.68 -74.89
N LYS A 19 -42.93 11.53 -75.01
CA LYS A 19 -43.08 10.58 -73.93
C LYS A 19 -41.74 10.03 -73.50
N LYS A 20 -40.87 9.69 -74.45
CA LYS A 20 -39.49 9.23 -74.12
C LYS A 20 -38.70 10.30 -73.44
N LYS A 21 -38.72 11.57 -73.84
CA LYS A 21 -38.10 12.68 -73.17
C LYS A 21 -38.63 12.90 -71.75
N TYR A 22 -39.92 12.72 -71.55
CA TYR A 22 -40.53 12.84 -70.25
C TYR A 22 -40.03 11.73 -69.30
N ASP A 23 -40.01 10.47 -69.78
CA ASP A 23 -39.52 9.35 -69.00
C ASP A 23 -38.03 9.47 -68.65
N GLU A 24 -37.19 9.97 -69.61
CA GLU A 24 -35.77 10.26 -69.36
C GLU A 24 -35.59 11.38 -68.32
N SER A 25 -36.39 12.43 -68.36
CA SER A 25 -36.34 13.53 -67.40
C SER A 25 -36.82 13.06 -66.03
N LEU A 26 -37.82 12.20 -65.93
CA LEU A 26 -38.34 11.63 -64.70
C LEU A 26 -37.27 10.75 -64.05
N ALA A 27 -36.61 9.87 -64.80
CA ALA A 27 -35.51 9.04 -64.32
C ALA A 27 -34.37 9.87 -63.79
N THR A 28 -34.01 10.97 -64.49
CA THR A 28 -32.94 11.86 -64.01
C THR A 28 -33.28 12.61 -62.72
N ILE A 29 -34.58 13.00 -62.58
CA ILE A 29 -35.04 13.62 -61.32
C ILE A 29 -35.02 12.61 -60.20
N GLN A 30 -35.43 11.37 -60.43
CA GLN A 30 -35.44 10.30 -59.43
C GLN A 30 -34.03 9.94 -58.99
N GLU A 31 -33.07 9.81 -59.90
CA GLU A 31 -31.64 9.60 -59.59
C GLU A 31 -31.03 10.75 -58.77
N LYS A 32 -31.41 12.00 -59.08
CA LYS A 32 -30.97 13.15 -58.29
C LYS A 32 -31.57 13.16 -56.89
N ASP A 33 -32.83 12.78 -56.73
CA ASP A 33 -33.53 12.74 -55.45
C ASP A 33 -32.95 11.65 -54.55
N ASP A 34 -32.69 10.46 -55.11
CA ASP A 34 -32.02 9.36 -54.40
C ASP A 34 -30.58 9.75 -53.96
N SER A 35 -29.85 10.46 -54.85
CA SER A 35 -28.52 10.99 -54.52
C SER A 35 -28.56 12.07 -53.42
N LEU A 36 -29.60 12.91 -53.43
CA LEU A 36 -29.77 13.95 -52.40
C LEU A 36 -30.12 13.36 -51.05
N SER A 37 -31.01 12.39 -51.03
CA SER A 37 -31.38 11.67 -49.79
C SER A 37 -30.21 10.91 -49.19
N ALA A 38 -29.40 10.22 -50.00
CA ALA A 38 -28.20 9.53 -49.56
C ALA A 38 -27.19 10.53 -48.95
N LYS A 39 -26.97 11.71 -49.55
CA LYS A 39 -26.12 12.76 -48.99
C LYS A 39 -26.66 13.32 -47.67
N GLN A 40 -27.98 13.46 -47.54
CA GLN A 40 -28.60 13.87 -46.26
C GLN A 40 -28.33 12.87 -45.13
N TYR A 41 -28.50 11.55 -45.40
CA TYR A 41 -28.20 10.53 -44.41
C TYR A 41 -26.72 10.52 -43.97
N ILE A 42 -25.79 10.75 -44.91
CA ILE A 42 -24.38 10.85 -44.60
C ILE A 42 -24.10 12.06 -43.68
N ILE A 43 -24.69 13.23 -44.00
CA ILE A 43 -24.53 14.43 -43.18
C ILE A 43 -25.10 14.24 -41.78
N ILE A 44 -26.28 13.63 -41.66
CA ILE A 44 -26.90 13.32 -40.37
C ILE A 44 -25.99 12.36 -39.58
N GLY A 45 -25.49 11.31 -40.21
CA GLY A 45 -24.55 10.36 -39.58
C GLY A 45 -23.27 11.05 -39.07
N LEU A 46 -22.69 11.95 -39.87
CA LEU A 46 -21.51 12.74 -39.45
C LEU A 46 -21.80 13.69 -38.30
N CYS A 47 -22.98 14.32 -38.29
CA CYS A 47 -23.40 15.18 -37.16
C CYS A 47 -23.59 14.39 -35.88
N ILE A 48 -24.19 13.20 -35.94
CA ILE A 48 -24.34 12.30 -34.77
C ILE A 48 -22.97 11.86 -34.26
N LEU A 49 -22.07 11.45 -35.16
CA LEU A 49 -20.72 11.05 -34.78
C LEU A 49 -19.95 12.20 -34.11
N ALA A 50 -20.04 13.41 -34.66
CA ALA A 50 -19.43 14.60 -34.08
C ALA A 50 -19.98 14.91 -32.67
N ALA A 51 -21.31 14.76 -32.48
CA ALA A 51 -21.94 14.95 -31.17
C ALA A 51 -21.46 13.92 -30.15
N ILE A 52 -21.32 12.66 -30.54
CA ILE A 52 -20.80 11.58 -29.68
C ILE A 52 -19.35 11.88 -29.28
N LEU A 53 -18.51 12.28 -30.24
CA LEU A 53 -17.11 12.62 -29.94
C LEU A 53 -17.00 13.84 -29.02
N ALA A 54 -17.82 14.85 -29.20
CA ALA A 54 -17.86 16.01 -28.31
C ALA A 54 -18.29 15.61 -26.87
N ALA A 55 -19.32 14.78 -26.75
CA ALA A 55 -19.77 14.26 -25.46
C ALA A 55 -18.67 13.43 -24.75
N ALA A 56 -17.95 12.59 -25.49
CA ALA A 56 -16.84 11.80 -24.96
C ALA A 56 -15.68 12.67 -24.46
N LEU A 57 -15.35 13.75 -25.20
CA LEU A 57 -14.32 14.71 -24.77
C LEU A 57 -14.72 15.46 -23.50
N VAL A 58 -15.98 15.90 -23.40
CA VAL A 58 -16.48 16.56 -22.19
C VAL A 58 -16.46 15.61 -20.99
N PHE A 59 -16.91 14.37 -21.20
CA PHE A 59 -16.88 13.35 -20.16
C PHE A 59 -15.44 13.06 -19.69
N GLY A 60 -14.51 12.88 -20.62
CA GLY A 60 -13.09 12.69 -20.32
C GLY A 60 -12.49 13.87 -19.53
N ALA A 61 -12.83 15.10 -19.89
CA ALA A 61 -12.40 16.29 -19.16
C ALA A 61 -12.96 16.34 -17.72
N ILE A 62 -14.22 15.97 -17.53
CA ILE A 62 -14.84 15.90 -16.19
C ILE A 62 -14.15 14.84 -15.32
N VAL A 63 -13.89 13.64 -15.87
CA VAL A 63 -13.19 12.56 -15.15
C VAL A 63 -11.78 13.00 -14.77
N LEU A 64 -11.05 13.64 -15.70
CA LEU A 64 -9.69 14.14 -15.44
C LEU A 64 -9.69 15.22 -14.34
N LEU A 65 -10.63 16.16 -14.39
CA LEU A 65 -10.77 17.19 -13.36
C LEU A 65 -11.08 16.58 -11.97
N ARG A 66 -12.00 15.61 -11.91
CA ARG A 66 -12.29 14.89 -10.66
C ARG A 66 -11.05 14.15 -10.14
N PHE A 67 -10.31 13.50 -11.02
CA PHE A 67 -9.07 12.82 -10.64
C PHE A 67 -8.02 13.79 -10.08
N ILE A 68 -7.82 14.94 -10.74
CA ILE A 68 -6.89 15.98 -10.26
C ILE A 68 -7.31 16.54 -8.89
N ILE A 69 -8.61 16.80 -8.70
CA ILE A 69 -9.13 17.30 -7.42
C ILE A 69 -8.93 16.29 -6.31
N LEU A 70 -9.24 15.01 -6.55
CA LEU A 70 -9.03 13.92 -5.60
C LEU A 70 -7.55 13.76 -5.23
N THR A 71 -6.67 13.76 -6.23
CA THR A 71 -5.22 13.65 -6.01
C THR A 71 -4.68 14.84 -5.22
N ARG A 72 -5.15 16.07 -5.50
CA ARG A 72 -4.76 17.25 -4.71
C ARG A 72 -5.27 17.18 -3.26
N LYS A 73 -6.50 16.70 -3.05
CA LYS A 73 -7.07 16.52 -1.71
C LYS A 73 -6.29 15.48 -0.90
N GLN A 74 -5.92 14.35 -1.53
CA GLN A 74 -5.10 13.32 -0.91
C GLN A 74 -3.68 13.84 -0.58
N LYS A 75 -3.02 14.53 -1.53
CA LYS A 75 -1.71 15.15 -1.29
C LYS A 75 -1.74 16.15 -0.14
N LYS A 76 -2.78 16.98 -0.07
CA LYS A 76 -2.93 17.95 1.03
C LYS A 76 -3.16 17.27 2.37
N ALA A 77 -3.98 16.21 2.43
CA ALA A 77 -4.21 15.43 3.64
C ALA A 77 -2.93 14.73 4.12
N ILE A 78 -2.16 14.13 3.19
CA ILE A 78 -0.85 13.52 3.47
C ILE A 78 0.14 14.58 3.96
N SER A 79 0.19 15.76 3.33
CA SER A 79 1.08 16.85 3.74
C SER A 79 0.77 17.34 5.16
N ILE A 80 -0.51 17.51 5.50
CA ILE A 80 -0.93 17.93 6.85
C ILE A 80 -0.61 16.82 7.88
N ALA A 81 -0.85 15.55 7.53
CA ALA A 81 -0.51 14.43 8.40
C ALA A 81 0.99 14.33 8.64
N ASN A 82 1.81 14.52 7.59
CA ASN A 82 3.27 14.50 7.70
C ASN A 82 3.79 15.70 8.52
N GLU A 83 3.25 16.90 8.32
CA GLU A 83 3.62 18.08 9.11
C GLU A 83 3.27 17.89 10.59
N HIS A 84 2.10 17.30 10.88
CA HIS A 84 1.71 16.99 12.26
C HIS A 84 2.61 15.93 12.91
N ASN A 85 3.00 14.92 12.14
CA ASN A 85 3.94 13.90 12.60
C ASN A 85 5.33 14.49 12.83
N GLU A 86 5.81 15.35 11.92
CA GLU A 86 7.11 16.01 12.04
C GLU A 86 7.18 16.93 13.27
N LEU A 87 6.12 17.68 13.54
CA LEU A 87 6.01 18.51 14.75
C LEU A 87 5.98 17.66 16.02
N LYS A 88 5.22 16.56 16.02
CA LYS A 88 5.17 15.59 17.13
C LYS A 88 6.56 14.99 17.39
N THR A 89 7.26 14.58 16.33
CA THR A 89 8.60 14.01 16.39
C THR A 89 9.59 15.02 16.97
N LYS A 90 9.62 16.25 16.46
CA LYS A 90 10.48 17.33 16.98
C LYS A 90 10.18 17.67 18.44
N PHE A 91 8.90 17.69 18.82
CA PHE A 91 8.49 17.94 20.19
C PHE A 91 9.02 16.85 21.14
N ILE A 92 8.87 15.59 20.75
CA ILE A 92 9.34 14.43 21.53
C ILE A 92 10.87 14.46 21.65
N GLN A 93 11.60 14.69 20.53
CA GLN A 93 13.07 14.81 20.53
C GLN A 93 13.55 15.93 21.45
N ASN A 94 12.91 17.09 21.41
CA ASN A 94 13.28 18.22 22.25
C ASN A 94 13.06 17.94 23.74
N ILE A 95 11.95 17.26 24.10
CA ILE A 95 11.69 16.85 25.48
C ILE A 95 12.77 15.87 25.96
N SER A 96 13.05 14.83 25.19
CA SER A 96 14.08 13.84 25.54
C SER A 96 15.46 14.49 25.70
N ALA A 97 15.85 15.33 24.74
CA ALA A 97 17.13 16.05 24.80
C ALA A 97 17.24 17.02 25.98
N GLN A 98 16.12 17.60 26.45
CA GLN A 98 16.09 18.44 27.63
C GLN A 98 16.10 17.66 28.94
N MET A 99 15.55 16.44 28.93
CA MET A 99 15.52 15.57 30.11
C MET A 99 16.88 14.90 30.37
N GLU A 100 17.60 14.52 29.31
CA GLU A 100 18.86 13.73 29.41
C GLU A 100 19.90 14.37 30.30
N PRO A 101 20.26 15.69 30.20
CA PRO A 101 21.24 16.31 31.09
C PRO A 101 20.80 16.29 32.57
N THR A 102 19.50 16.33 32.83
CA THR A 102 18.97 16.29 34.19
C THR A 102 19.03 14.88 34.75
N LEU A 103 18.71 13.87 33.93
CA LEU A 103 18.79 12.46 34.29
C LEU A 103 20.24 12.04 34.60
N ASP A 104 21.21 12.55 33.85
CA ASP A 104 22.66 12.27 34.06
C ASP A 104 23.16 12.78 35.39
N THR A 105 22.48 13.74 36.01
CA THR A 105 22.85 14.25 37.36
C THR A 105 22.29 13.40 38.49
N LEU A 106 21.36 12.46 38.20
CA LEU A 106 20.72 11.60 39.18
C LEU A 106 21.52 10.30 39.39
N ASP A 107 21.30 9.68 40.53
CA ASP A 107 21.95 8.40 40.83
C ASP A 107 21.41 7.29 39.91
N ALA A 108 22.24 6.93 38.93
CA ALA A 108 21.93 5.88 37.94
C ALA A 108 21.74 4.48 38.54
N SER A 109 22.03 4.29 39.80
CA SER A 109 21.77 2.99 40.49
C SER A 109 20.29 2.79 40.84
N LEU A 110 19.52 3.88 40.90
CA LEU A 110 18.09 3.83 41.24
C LEU A 110 17.26 3.24 40.09
N PRO A 111 16.39 2.25 40.34
CA PRO A 111 15.59 1.61 39.30
C PRO A 111 14.75 2.60 38.47
N GLY A 112 14.15 3.60 39.10
CA GLY A 112 13.38 4.66 38.43
C GLY A 112 14.20 5.52 37.48
N VAL A 113 15.47 5.83 37.83
CA VAL A 113 16.39 6.58 36.98
C VAL A 113 16.79 5.76 35.77
N LYS A 114 17.09 4.46 35.94
CA LYS A 114 17.35 3.54 34.82
C LYS A 114 16.16 3.43 33.87
N ALA A 115 14.96 3.32 34.40
CA ALA A 115 13.73 3.24 33.62
C ALA A 115 13.50 4.54 32.80
N LEU A 116 13.76 5.70 33.39
CA LEU A 116 13.65 6.99 32.69
C LEU A 116 14.70 7.15 31.58
N HIS A 117 15.95 6.71 31.80
CA HIS A 117 16.97 6.69 30.76
C HIS A 117 16.58 5.76 29.61
N ALA A 118 16.12 4.54 29.91
CA ALA A 118 15.64 3.60 28.88
C ALA A 118 14.49 4.19 28.07
N PHE A 119 13.53 4.81 28.74
CA PHE A 119 12.40 5.48 28.10
C PHE A 119 12.83 6.64 27.21
N SER A 120 13.74 7.50 27.69
CA SER A 120 14.30 8.61 26.89
C SER A 120 14.98 8.09 25.62
N ASN A 121 15.81 7.05 25.74
CA ASN A 121 16.49 6.43 24.61
C ASN A 121 15.50 5.81 23.61
N HIS A 122 14.48 5.11 24.07
CA HIS A 122 13.45 4.52 23.21
C HIS A 122 12.64 5.59 22.48
N ILE A 123 12.35 6.72 23.13
CA ILE A 123 11.69 7.86 22.48
C ILE A 123 12.55 8.46 21.37
N GLN A 124 13.84 8.68 21.61
CA GLN A 124 14.78 9.19 20.62
C GLN A 124 14.87 8.25 19.42
N GLU A 125 15.01 6.96 19.70
CA GLU A 125 15.06 5.92 18.67
C GLU A 125 13.78 5.83 17.85
N LEU A 126 12.61 5.84 18.51
CA LEU A 126 11.33 5.85 17.82
C LEU A 126 11.23 7.02 16.84
N SER A 127 11.64 8.19 17.29
CA SER A 127 11.66 9.41 16.50
C SER A 127 12.63 9.35 15.31
N GLU A 128 13.83 8.79 15.51
CA GLU A 128 14.81 8.59 14.44
C GLU A 128 14.32 7.58 13.40
N LEU A 129 13.74 6.46 13.84
CA LEU A 129 13.15 5.48 12.95
C LEU A 129 12.01 6.05 12.11
N GLU A 130 11.12 6.86 12.71
CA GLU A 130 10.04 7.54 11.99
C GLU A 130 10.56 8.49 10.91
N THR A 131 11.64 9.25 11.17
CA THR A 131 12.21 10.19 10.21
C THR A 131 12.99 9.51 9.10
N THR A 132 13.64 8.39 9.37
CA THR A 132 14.49 7.66 8.42
C THR A 132 13.80 6.44 7.81
N LEU A 133 12.47 6.33 7.92
CA LEU A 133 11.70 5.14 7.51
C LEU A 133 11.86 4.82 6.01
N SER A 134 12.06 5.85 5.17
CA SER A 134 12.26 5.71 3.72
C SER A 134 13.67 5.27 3.33
N GLU A 135 14.61 5.24 4.27
CA GLU A 135 16.01 4.87 4.02
C GLU A 135 16.19 3.37 4.32
N PRO A 136 16.34 2.52 3.30
CA PRO A 136 16.45 1.08 3.51
C PRO A 136 17.78 0.73 4.20
N TYR A 137 17.74 -0.29 5.04
CA TYR A 137 18.95 -0.85 5.63
C TYR A 137 19.78 -1.62 4.60
N GLU A 138 21.08 -1.59 4.75
CA GLU A 138 21.99 -2.45 4.00
C GLU A 138 21.77 -3.93 4.32
N VAL A 139 21.79 -4.78 3.30
CA VAL A 139 21.58 -6.22 3.47
C VAL A 139 22.85 -7.00 3.19
N GLN A 140 23.03 -8.09 3.92
CA GLN A 140 24.13 -9.02 3.80
C GLN A 140 23.60 -10.43 3.63
N GLU A 141 24.35 -11.28 2.95
CA GLU A 141 24.03 -12.69 2.85
C GLU A 141 24.41 -13.44 4.12
N LYS A 142 23.41 -14.10 4.77
CA LYS A 142 23.61 -14.85 6.01
C LYS A 142 22.96 -16.22 5.92
N ASN A 143 23.60 -17.22 6.54
CA ASN A 143 23.01 -18.54 6.74
C ASN A 143 21.96 -18.47 7.84
N ILE A 144 20.72 -18.82 7.50
CA ILE A 144 19.56 -18.65 8.39
C ILE A 144 19.58 -19.60 9.58
N SER A 145 20.00 -20.86 9.39
CA SER A 145 20.09 -21.81 10.51
C SER A 145 21.02 -21.29 11.60
N THR A 146 22.26 -20.96 11.20
CA THR A 146 23.27 -20.46 12.14
C THR A 146 22.86 -19.11 12.78
N PHE A 147 22.20 -18.24 12.01
CA PHE A 147 21.72 -16.97 12.51
C PHE A 147 20.63 -17.13 13.59
N CYS A 148 19.62 -17.97 13.33
CA CYS A 148 18.54 -18.24 14.28
C CYS A 148 19.03 -18.99 15.52
N GLU A 149 19.93 -19.96 15.36
CA GLU A 149 20.56 -20.68 16.47
C GLU A 149 21.35 -19.73 17.37
N GLY A 150 22.14 -18.82 16.78
CA GLY A 150 22.90 -17.82 17.54
C GLY A 150 22.04 -16.86 18.35
N ILE A 151 20.87 -16.47 17.82
CA ILE A 151 19.91 -15.62 18.55
C ILE A 151 19.25 -16.41 19.68
N MET A 152 18.81 -17.64 19.42
CA MET A 152 18.19 -18.50 20.43
C MET A 152 19.15 -18.80 21.59
N ASP A 153 20.45 -18.96 21.31
CA ASP A 153 21.45 -19.18 22.34
C ASP A 153 21.59 -18.00 23.32
N LYS A 154 21.32 -16.78 22.87
CA LYS A 154 21.40 -15.57 23.71
C LYS A 154 20.32 -15.52 24.78
N ILE A 155 19.16 -16.13 24.55
CA ILE A 155 18.05 -16.13 25.52
C ILE A 155 18.09 -17.31 26.50
N LYS A 156 18.94 -18.30 26.29
CA LYS A 156 19.01 -19.51 27.16
C LYS A 156 19.14 -19.21 28.67
N GLY A 157 19.85 -18.13 29.01
CA GLY A 157 20.03 -17.71 30.41
C GLY A 157 18.92 -16.80 30.93
N MET A 158 17.92 -16.43 30.12
CA MET A 158 16.84 -15.52 30.48
C MET A 158 15.50 -16.23 30.71
N THR A 159 15.39 -17.51 30.32
CA THR A 159 14.18 -18.31 30.48
C THR A 159 14.03 -18.86 31.90
N GLN A 160 12.78 -19.17 32.26
CA GLN A 160 12.47 -19.91 33.47
C GLN A 160 13.03 -21.35 33.40
N GLU A 161 13.01 -22.06 34.54
CA GLU A 161 13.50 -23.44 34.62
C GLU A 161 12.73 -24.37 33.65
N ASP A 162 13.45 -25.32 33.06
CA ASP A 162 12.92 -26.35 32.15
C ASP A 162 12.15 -25.85 30.92
N VAL A 163 12.35 -24.60 30.50
CA VAL A 163 11.78 -24.08 29.23
C VAL A 163 12.52 -24.70 28.06
N THR A 164 11.77 -25.31 27.12
CA THR A 164 12.31 -25.92 25.92
C THR A 164 12.41 -24.89 24.79
N LEU A 165 13.64 -24.69 24.26
CA LEU A 165 13.91 -23.80 23.14
C LEU A 165 14.10 -24.60 21.85
N THR A 166 13.41 -24.24 20.79
CA THR A 166 13.46 -24.94 19.48
C THR A 166 13.66 -23.96 18.34
N VAL A 167 14.59 -24.27 17.44
CA VAL A 167 14.82 -23.53 16.21
C VAL A 167 14.52 -24.42 15.01
N ASN A 168 13.62 -23.98 14.13
CA ASN A 168 13.28 -24.66 12.88
C ASN A 168 13.66 -23.75 11.70
N ALA A 169 14.93 -23.76 11.32
CA ALA A 169 15.47 -22.96 10.25
C ALA A 169 16.34 -23.80 9.31
N PRO A 170 16.11 -23.74 7.97
CA PRO A 170 16.90 -24.50 7.02
C PRO A 170 18.29 -23.89 6.84
N LYS A 171 19.26 -24.72 6.42
CA LYS A 171 20.60 -24.25 6.00
C LYS A 171 20.51 -23.54 4.65
N LEU A 172 19.99 -22.33 4.66
CA LEU A 172 19.76 -21.49 3.47
C LEU A 172 20.40 -20.13 3.68
N ASN A 173 21.06 -19.60 2.66
CA ASN A 173 21.54 -18.24 2.68
C ASN A 173 20.46 -17.28 2.14
N VAL A 174 20.22 -16.21 2.87
CA VAL A 174 19.29 -15.14 2.48
C VAL A 174 19.92 -13.77 2.72
N LYS A 175 19.44 -12.78 1.98
CA LYS A 175 19.84 -11.38 2.15
C LYS A 175 18.99 -10.73 3.21
N ILE A 176 19.61 -10.36 4.33
CA ILE A 176 18.98 -9.69 5.47
C ILE A 176 19.90 -8.57 5.98
N ASN A 177 19.35 -7.64 6.73
CA ASN A 177 20.17 -6.84 7.64
C ASN A 177 20.30 -7.62 8.96
N PRO A 178 21.46 -8.22 9.28
CA PRO A 178 21.57 -9.12 10.42
C PRO A 178 21.44 -8.40 11.77
N GLU A 179 21.94 -7.18 11.85
CA GLU A 179 21.93 -6.39 13.09
C GLU A 179 20.49 -6.01 13.49
N GLN A 180 19.75 -5.41 12.58
CA GLN A 180 18.38 -4.96 12.87
C GLN A 180 17.41 -6.12 13.01
N LEU A 181 17.57 -7.17 12.19
CA LEU A 181 16.75 -8.37 12.32
C LEU A 181 17.02 -9.11 13.63
N GLU A 182 18.28 -9.25 14.04
CA GLU A 182 18.65 -9.81 15.34
C GLU A 182 18.00 -9.04 16.48
N ARG A 183 18.06 -7.72 16.43
CA ARG A 183 17.47 -6.85 17.41
C ARG A 183 15.96 -7.07 17.57
N VAL A 184 15.23 -7.16 16.45
CA VAL A 184 13.79 -7.45 16.46
C VAL A 184 13.52 -8.84 17.04
N LEU A 185 14.21 -9.87 16.52
CA LEU A 185 13.99 -11.25 16.97
C LEU A 185 14.37 -11.45 18.43
N LEU A 186 15.48 -10.84 18.88
CA LEU A 186 15.92 -10.93 20.28
C LEU A 186 14.88 -10.31 21.21
N HIS A 187 14.40 -9.10 20.91
CA HIS A 187 13.36 -8.45 21.72
C HIS A 187 12.07 -9.30 21.83
N LEU A 188 11.63 -9.90 20.71
CA LEU A 188 10.47 -10.78 20.71
C LEU A 188 10.70 -12.06 21.50
N LEU A 189 11.90 -12.63 21.43
CA LEU A 189 12.27 -13.82 22.19
C LEU A 189 12.47 -13.52 23.68
N GLU A 190 12.97 -12.35 24.06
CA GLU A 190 13.03 -11.88 25.43
C GLU A 190 11.63 -11.75 26.04
N ASN A 191 10.68 -11.17 25.30
CA ASN A 191 9.28 -11.15 25.72
C ASN A 191 8.73 -12.58 25.88
N ALA A 192 8.98 -13.48 24.92
CA ALA A 192 8.57 -14.87 25.03
C ALA A 192 9.19 -15.56 26.27
N ALA A 193 10.46 -15.30 26.58
CA ALA A 193 11.14 -15.86 27.76
C ALA A 193 10.55 -15.32 29.07
N GLU A 194 10.18 -14.03 29.10
CA GLU A 194 9.59 -13.40 30.29
C GLU A 194 8.21 -13.97 30.62
N TYR A 195 7.39 -14.19 29.60
CA TYR A 195 5.98 -14.60 29.77
C TYR A 195 5.76 -16.11 29.69
N THR A 196 6.76 -16.92 29.34
CA THR A 196 6.67 -18.38 29.30
C THR A 196 6.95 -18.94 30.68
N PRO A 197 6.02 -19.71 31.31
CA PRO A 197 6.22 -20.31 32.61
C PRO A 197 7.24 -21.46 32.55
N ALA A 198 7.73 -21.87 33.71
CA ALA A 198 8.61 -23.05 33.87
C ALA A 198 8.02 -24.29 33.21
N GLY A 199 8.84 -25.06 32.49
CA GLY A 199 8.41 -26.22 31.69
C GLY A 199 7.71 -25.90 30.40
N GLY A 200 7.57 -24.60 30.06
CA GLY A 200 6.99 -24.14 28.80
C GLY A 200 7.89 -24.34 27.58
N LYS A 201 7.47 -23.82 26.44
CA LYS A 201 8.19 -23.98 25.17
C LYS A 201 8.22 -22.68 24.38
N ILE A 202 9.34 -22.41 23.70
CA ILE A 202 9.52 -21.29 22.79
C ILE A 202 10.09 -21.81 21.47
N TRP A 203 9.51 -21.41 20.36
CA TRP A 203 9.95 -21.76 19.01
C TRP A 203 10.35 -20.53 18.22
N LEU A 204 11.39 -20.68 17.40
CA LEU A 204 11.74 -19.75 16.33
C LEU A 204 11.73 -20.49 15.01
N ASP A 205 10.72 -20.24 14.21
CA ASP A 205 10.54 -20.86 12.90
C ASP A 205 10.89 -19.90 11.79
N PHE A 206 11.56 -20.39 10.76
CA PHE A 206 11.77 -19.68 9.50
C PHE A 206 10.98 -20.35 8.38
N LYS A 207 10.19 -19.55 7.63
CA LYS A 207 9.46 -20.02 6.46
C LYS A 207 9.76 -19.15 5.24
N LYS A 208 10.14 -19.78 4.13
CA LYS A 208 10.24 -19.12 2.83
C LYS A 208 8.85 -19.03 2.21
N ARG A 209 8.30 -17.81 2.03
CA ARG A 209 6.95 -17.57 1.50
C ARG A 209 6.94 -17.26 0.00
N GLY A 210 8.09 -16.92 -0.59
CA GLY A 210 8.24 -16.58 -2.00
C GLY A 210 9.70 -16.51 -2.41
N ALA A 211 9.98 -15.99 -3.60
CA ALA A 211 11.34 -15.84 -4.10
C ALA A 211 12.20 -14.88 -3.25
N HIS A 212 11.55 -13.81 -2.74
CA HIS A 212 12.19 -12.74 -1.96
C HIS A 212 11.46 -12.44 -0.65
N THR A 213 10.50 -13.27 -0.26
CA THR A 213 9.73 -13.07 0.98
C THR A 213 10.04 -14.18 1.97
N HIS A 214 10.48 -13.76 3.15
CA HIS A 214 10.85 -14.63 4.26
C HIS A 214 9.99 -14.29 5.48
N GLN A 215 9.63 -15.29 6.25
CA GLN A 215 8.84 -15.12 7.48
C GLN A 215 9.58 -15.78 8.63
N PHE A 216 9.75 -15.02 9.72
CA PHE A 216 10.17 -15.51 11.02
C PHE A 216 8.94 -15.57 11.91
N ILE A 217 8.77 -16.66 12.63
CA ILE A 217 7.64 -16.88 13.53
C ILE A 217 8.20 -17.24 14.89
N ILE A 218 7.83 -16.46 15.89
CA ILE A 218 8.12 -16.77 17.28
C ILE A 218 6.82 -17.21 17.92
N SER A 219 6.84 -18.37 18.57
CA SER A 219 5.70 -18.91 19.29
C SER A 219 6.15 -19.32 20.68
N ASP A 220 5.30 -19.11 21.66
CA ASP A 220 5.52 -19.46 23.06
C ASP A 220 4.28 -20.11 23.68
N THR A 221 4.42 -20.69 24.85
CA THR A 221 3.34 -21.26 25.65
C THR A 221 3.01 -20.38 26.87
N GLY A 222 3.26 -19.08 26.76
CA GLY A 222 2.98 -18.10 27.80
C GLY A 222 1.51 -17.77 27.97
N CYS A 223 1.23 -16.72 28.70
CA CYS A 223 -0.15 -16.31 29.00
C CYS A 223 -0.90 -15.73 27.79
N GLY A 224 -0.21 -15.50 26.66
CA GLY A 224 -0.76 -14.85 25.48
C GLY A 224 -1.07 -13.38 25.69
N ILE A 225 -1.63 -12.73 24.64
CA ILE A 225 -1.98 -11.32 24.64
C ILE A 225 -3.51 -11.19 24.64
N PRO A 226 -4.10 -10.46 25.60
CA PRO A 226 -5.54 -10.21 25.64
C PRO A 226 -6.05 -9.59 24.34
N GLU A 227 -7.24 -10.01 23.91
CA GLU A 227 -7.82 -9.56 22.62
C GLU A 227 -7.92 -8.03 22.51
N GLU A 228 -8.26 -7.36 23.60
CA GLU A 228 -8.39 -5.90 23.71
C GLU A 228 -7.07 -5.16 23.43
N GLN A 229 -5.92 -5.79 23.69
CA GLN A 229 -4.60 -5.20 23.51
C GLN A 229 -4.01 -5.51 22.13
N ARG A 230 -4.46 -6.57 21.44
CA ARG A 230 -3.86 -7.06 20.18
C ARG A 230 -3.75 -6.03 19.08
N GLU A 231 -4.74 -5.15 18.93
CA GLU A 231 -4.73 -4.08 17.92
C GLU A 231 -3.73 -2.96 18.24
N ASN A 232 -3.36 -2.80 19.50
CA ASN A 232 -2.62 -1.64 19.97
C ASN A 232 -1.18 -1.93 20.39
N ILE A 233 -0.80 -3.20 20.54
CA ILE A 233 0.54 -3.57 21.04
C ILE A 233 1.71 -3.03 20.20
N PHE A 234 1.49 -2.76 18.92
CA PHE A 234 2.50 -2.19 18.01
C PHE A 234 2.41 -0.66 17.89
N LYS A 235 1.43 -0.03 18.56
CA LYS A 235 1.27 1.42 18.54
C LYS A 235 1.92 2.04 19.78
N PRO A 236 2.80 3.06 19.62
CA PRO A 236 3.41 3.71 20.77
C PRO A 236 2.38 4.52 21.57
N PHE A 237 2.60 4.64 22.86
CA PHE A 237 1.84 5.51 23.77
C PHE A 237 0.32 5.18 23.88
N THR A 238 -0.07 3.94 23.65
CA THR A 238 -1.48 3.50 23.76
C THR A 238 -1.91 3.27 25.21
N GLU A 239 -0.98 2.97 26.10
CA GLU A 239 -1.22 2.75 27.51
C GLU A 239 -0.24 3.55 28.36
N VAL A 240 -0.71 4.03 29.50
CA VAL A 240 0.16 4.61 30.53
C VAL A 240 0.60 3.47 31.44
N LYS A 241 1.90 3.15 31.37
CA LYS A 241 2.51 2.09 32.19
C LYS A 241 3.42 2.69 33.25
N ASP A 242 3.60 1.93 34.34
CA ASP A 242 4.71 2.17 35.26
C ASP A 242 6.03 1.87 34.54
N LEU A 243 6.87 2.88 34.34
CA LEU A 243 8.13 2.76 33.60
C LEU A 243 9.07 1.72 34.23
N THR A 244 8.92 1.40 35.53
CA THR A 244 9.73 0.37 36.19
C THR A 244 9.34 -1.05 35.75
N GLN A 245 8.15 -1.22 35.15
CA GLN A 245 7.66 -2.48 34.59
C GLN A 245 7.79 -2.55 33.07
N GLY A 246 8.40 -1.53 32.46
CA GLY A 246 8.56 -1.39 31.02
C GLY A 246 7.79 -0.22 30.45
N ASP A 247 8.34 0.38 29.42
CA ASP A 247 7.81 1.61 28.81
C ASP A 247 6.78 1.35 27.68
N GLY A 248 6.61 0.10 27.28
CA GLY A 248 5.70 -0.28 26.19
C GLY A 248 6.13 0.17 24.79
N LEU A 249 7.36 0.62 24.60
CA LEU A 249 7.87 1.10 23.30
C LEU A 249 8.64 0.03 22.51
N GLY A 250 9.04 -1.07 23.11
CA GLY A 250 9.84 -2.10 22.45
C GLY A 250 9.17 -2.70 21.21
N LEU A 251 7.91 -3.15 21.30
CA LEU A 251 7.16 -3.70 20.17
C LEU A 251 6.86 -2.65 19.07
N PRO A 252 6.45 -1.41 19.37
CA PRO A 252 6.40 -0.33 18.41
C PRO A 252 7.71 -0.09 17.65
N ILE A 253 8.85 -0.06 18.35
CA ILE A 253 10.18 0.08 17.74
C ILE A 253 10.47 -1.10 16.81
N CYS A 254 10.24 -2.34 17.26
CA CYS A 254 10.37 -3.54 16.42
C CYS A 254 9.51 -3.47 15.15
N SER A 255 8.29 -2.95 15.26
CA SER A 255 7.39 -2.77 14.12
C SER A 255 7.92 -1.76 13.11
N LEU A 256 8.51 -0.64 13.56
CA LEU A 256 9.15 0.35 12.69
C LEU A 256 10.41 -0.20 12.02
N ILE A 257 11.26 -0.92 12.77
CA ILE A 257 12.43 -1.60 12.20
C ILE A 257 12.02 -2.59 11.11
N ALA A 258 10.99 -3.41 11.37
CA ALA A 258 10.45 -4.35 10.38
C ALA A 258 9.95 -3.62 9.13
N THR A 259 9.24 -2.50 9.29
CA THR A 259 8.76 -1.66 8.18
C THR A 259 9.93 -1.08 7.38
N LYS A 260 10.96 -0.59 8.03
CA LYS A 260 12.17 -0.07 7.39
C LYS A 260 12.97 -1.16 6.66
N MET A 261 12.85 -2.42 7.07
CA MET A 261 13.35 -3.60 6.34
C MET A 261 12.43 -4.05 5.18
N ASN A 262 11.40 -3.26 4.79
CA ASN A 262 10.37 -3.62 3.82
C ASN A 262 9.54 -4.85 4.23
N GLY A 263 9.40 -5.10 5.52
CA GLY A 263 8.59 -6.15 6.11
C GLY A 263 7.44 -5.61 6.95
N SER A 264 6.86 -6.48 7.75
CA SER A 264 5.85 -6.12 8.74
C SER A 264 5.94 -7.05 9.95
N LEU A 265 5.61 -6.54 11.12
CA LEU A 265 5.43 -7.32 12.33
C LEU A 265 3.95 -7.47 12.60
N THR A 266 3.49 -8.70 12.78
CA THR A 266 2.08 -9.02 12.99
C THR A 266 1.94 -10.05 14.14
N LEU A 267 0.84 -9.96 14.86
CA LEU A 267 0.45 -10.97 15.82
C LEU A 267 -0.43 -12.01 15.13
N ASP A 268 -0.12 -13.30 15.32
CA ASP A 268 -0.99 -14.36 14.86
C ASP A 268 -2.13 -14.57 15.89
N SER A 269 -3.35 -14.71 15.38
CA SER A 269 -4.57 -14.84 16.19
C SER A 269 -4.92 -16.29 16.53
N SER A 270 -4.02 -17.24 16.22
CA SER A 270 -4.26 -18.69 16.46
C SER A 270 -4.15 -19.07 17.92
#